data_6005fc2bf1a4bf291cef481ca867f0bb
#
_entry.id   6005fc2bf1a4bf291cef481ca867f0bb
#
_cell.length_a   1.000
_cell.length_b   1.000
_cell.length_c   1.000
_cell.angle_alpha   90.00
_cell.angle_beta   90.00
_cell.angle_gamma   90.00
#
_symmetry.space_group_name_H-M   'P 1'
#
loop_
_entity.id
_entity.type
_entity.pdbx_description
1 polymer ?
#
loop_
_entity_poly.entity_id
_entity_poly.type
_entity_poly.pdbx_seq_one_letter_code
_entity_poly.pdbx_strand_id
1 'polypeptide(L)'
;MASFQKLTPRATDYSKWYNELVVKADLAEQSAVRGCMVIKPYGYAIWETIQAELDRRFKANGVKNAYFPLLIPKSFLSREAEHVEGFAKECAVVTHHRLMNDPEGKGVVVDPKARLEEELIIRPTSETIIWSTYKNWISSYRDLPILCNQWCNVMRWEMRTRLFLRTAEFLWQEGHTAHATEEEAENYAATMLDVYADFAEKVMAIPVVKGVKSPNERFAGALNTYSIEAMMQDGKALQAGTSHFLGQNFAKSFDVTFLNKENKFEYVWATSWGVSTRLMGALIMTHSDDNGLVLPPNLAPTQVVIVPIFKKQEQLDELMAKLNPLADELKKLGIRVQVDASDKATPGFKFAEYELKGVPLRIAMGGRDLENGTVELARRDTLTKETVAFDGIVETIQTLLKEIQDNIYQKALNFRIENTREVDTWEDFKEEIKKPGFLLCHWDGTPETEEKIKAETKATIRGIPLEGDKTPGTCIYTGKPSAQRVIFAIAY
;
A
#
# COMPACT_ATOMS: atom_id res chain seq x y z
N MET A 1 17.50 -12.34 -30.99
CA MET A 1 16.59 -11.27 -30.57
C MET A 1 15.71 -11.84 -29.49
N ALA A 2 15.79 -11.35 -28.28
CA ALA A 2 14.85 -11.78 -27.24
C ALA A 2 13.45 -11.29 -27.65
N SER A 3 12.53 -12.23 -27.89
CA SER A 3 11.14 -11.88 -28.15
C SER A 3 10.55 -11.35 -26.85
N PHE A 4 9.91 -10.19 -26.89
CA PHE A 4 9.19 -9.63 -25.76
C PHE A 4 8.10 -10.63 -25.34
N GLN A 5 8.25 -11.25 -24.17
CA GLN A 5 7.29 -12.24 -23.69
C GLN A 5 6.01 -11.53 -23.26
N LYS A 6 4.91 -11.80 -23.95
CA LYS A 6 3.58 -11.29 -23.61
C LYS A 6 3.15 -11.77 -22.23
N LEU A 7 2.39 -10.93 -21.53
CA LEU A 7 1.69 -11.31 -20.30
C LEU A 7 0.53 -12.25 -20.60
N THR A 8 0.20 -13.12 -19.67
CA THR A 8 -1.08 -13.84 -19.70
C THR A 8 -2.22 -12.82 -19.60
N PRO A 9 -3.24 -12.83 -20.45
CA PRO A 9 -4.34 -11.89 -20.35
C PRO A 9 -5.08 -12.01 -19.00
N ARG A 10 -5.49 -10.88 -18.42
CA ARG A 10 -6.23 -10.83 -17.15
C ARG A 10 -7.50 -11.66 -17.17
N ALA A 11 -8.22 -11.62 -18.29
CA ALA A 11 -9.45 -12.39 -18.48
C ALA A 11 -9.24 -13.91 -18.50
N THR A 12 -8.04 -14.38 -18.85
CA THR A 12 -7.69 -15.80 -18.87
C THR A 12 -7.28 -16.31 -17.50
N ASP A 13 -6.36 -15.62 -16.83
CA ASP A 13 -5.88 -15.95 -15.49
C ASP A 13 -5.33 -14.69 -14.80
N TYR A 14 -6.16 -14.05 -14.00
CA TYR A 14 -5.82 -12.82 -13.31
C TYR A 14 -4.66 -13.00 -12.31
N SER A 15 -4.62 -14.15 -11.63
CA SER A 15 -3.54 -14.44 -10.67
C SER A 15 -2.20 -14.63 -11.37
N LYS A 16 -2.18 -15.35 -12.47
CA LYS A 16 -0.98 -15.57 -13.28
C LYS A 16 -0.48 -14.26 -13.90
N TRP A 17 -1.40 -13.47 -14.48
CA TRP A 17 -1.11 -12.14 -15.00
C TRP A 17 -0.40 -11.26 -13.95
N TYR A 18 -0.93 -11.20 -12.73
CA TYR A 18 -0.35 -10.40 -11.65
C TYR A 18 1.09 -10.84 -11.33
N ASN A 19 1.30 -12.14 -11.12
CA ASN A 19 2.62 -12.65 -10.77
C ASN A 19 3.63 -12.45 -11.91
N GLU A 20 3.23 -12.67 -13.15
CA GLU A 20 4.08 -12.40 -14.31
C GLU A 20 4.44 -10.92 -14.44
N LEU A 21 3.47 -10.03 -14.22
CA LEU A 21 3.68 -8.59 -14.32
C LEU A 21 4.67 -8.09 -13.27
N VAL A 22 4.53 -8.51 -12.02
CA VAL A 22 5.45 -8.13 -10.94
C VAL A 22 6.90 -8.47 -11.30
N VAL A 23 7.14 -9.66 -11.84
CA VAL A 23 8.49 -10.13 -12.19
C VAL A 23 8.99 -9.48 -13.47
N LYS A 24 8.18 -9.44 -14.52
CA LYS A 24 8.59 -8.92 -15.85
C LYS A 24 8.78 -7.41 -15.87
N ALA A 25 8.06 -6.67 -15.05
CA ALA A 25 8.22 -5.22 -14.90
C ALA A 25 9.34 -4.82 -13.93
N ASP A 26 10.18 -5.76 -13.50
CA ASP A 26 11.30 -5.53 -12.58
C ASP A 26 10.89 -4.95 -11.21
N LEU A 27 9.72 -5.33 -10.69
CA LEU A 27 9.27 -4.83 -9.39
C LEU A 27 9.81 -5.67 -8.23
N ALA A 28 9.63 -6.98 -8.28
CA ALA A 28 10.07 -7.90 -7.24
C ALA A 28 10.22 -9.33 -7.76
N GLU A 29 10.92 -10.16 -6.99
CA GLU A 29 11.05 -11.59 -7.24
C GLU A 29 11.13 -12.37 -5.92
N GLN A 30 10.96 -13.67 -5.98
CA GLN A 30 11.13 -14.55 -4.84
C GLN A 30 12.59 -14.59 -4.40
N SER A 31 12.84 -14.53 -3.09
CA SER A 31 14.18 -14.72 -2.53
C SER A 31 14.48 -16.21 -2.28
N ALA A 32 15.69 -16.48 -1.81
CA ALA A 32 16.07 -17.81 -1.33
C ALA A 32 15.30 -18.23 -0.05
N VAL A 33 14.72 -17.25 0.67
CA VAL A 33 13.91 -17.50 1.87
C VAL A 33 12.43 -17.51 1.45
N ARG A 34 11.79 -18.65 1.65
CA ARG A 34 10.39 -18.85 1.28
C ARG A 34 9.49 -17.77 1.91
N GLY A 35 8.69 -17.12 1.08
CA GLY A 35 7.76 -16.10 1.50
C GLY A 35 8.35 -14.70 1.69
N CYS A 36 9.67 -14.56 1.58
CA CYS A 36 10.34 -13.26 1.58
C CYS A 36 10.70 -12.87 0.16
N MET A 37 10.39 -11.63 -0.24
CA MET A 37 10.66 -11.13 -1.58
C MET A 37 11.91 -10.26 -1.63
N VAL A 38 12.56 -10.24 -2.80
CA VAL A 38 13.49 -9.18 -3.17
C VAL A 38 12.71 -8.12 -3.91
N ILE A 39 12.67 -6.90 -3.39
CA ILE A 39 12.13 -5.75 -4.12
C ILE A 39 13.26 -5.20 -4.98
N LYS A 40 13.09 -5.25 -6.30
CA LYS A 40 14.11 -4.81 -7.26
C LYS A 40 14.19 -3.28 -7.33
N PRO A 41 15.29 -2.71 -7.87
CA PRO A 41 15.47 -1.26 -7.86
C PRO A 41 14.30 -0.45 -8.43
N TYR A 42 13.67 -0.91 -9.50
CA TYR A 42 12.52 -0.21 -10.09
C TYR A 42 11.29 -0.25 -9.17
N GLY A 43 10.99 -1.42 -8.58
CA GLY A 43 9.93 -1.54 -7.59
C GLY A 43 10.23 -0.73 -6.33
N TYR A 44 11.48 -0.72 -5.88
CA TYR A 44 11.88 0.04 -4.70
C TYR A 44 11.78 1.56 -4.92
N ALA A 45 12.07 2.06 -6.12
CA ALA A 45 11.91 3.46 -6.47
C ALA A 45 10.45 3.94 -6.36
N ILE A 46 9.47 3.07 -6.68
CA ILE A 46 8.06 3.36 -6.44
C ILE A 46 7.77 3.43 -4.94
N TRP A 47 8.30 2.49 -4.16
CA TRP A 47 8.16 2.49 -2.71
C TRP A 47 8.79 3.73 -2.06
N GLU A 48 9.96 4.17 -2.51
CA GLU A 48 10.59 5.42 -2.04
C GLU A 48 9.70 6.65 -2.29
N THR A 49 9.00 6.71 -3.42
CA THR A 49 8.03 7.78 -3.70
C THR A 49 6.83 7.71 -2.75
N ILE A 50 6.29 6.51 -2.51
CA ILE A 50 5.23 6.28 -1.52
C ILE A 50 5.69 6.76 -0.14
N GLN A 51 6.88 6.35 0.27
CA GLN A 51 7.47 6.71 1.55
C GLN A 51 7.65 8.22 1.68
N ALA A 52 8.24 8.88 0.70
CA ALA A 52 8.48 10.31 0.72
C ALA A 52 7.18 11.13 0.82
N GLU A 53 6.16 10.76 0.04
CA GLU A 53 4.87 11.45 0.01
C GLU A 53 4.07 11.25 1.31
N LEU A 54 4.08 10.06 1.88
CA LEU A 54 3.44 9.79 3.16
C LEU A 54 4.21 10.47 4.30
N ASP A 55 5.52 10.37 4.33
CA ASP A 55 6.37 10.99 5.37
C ASP A 55 6.18 12.51 5.43
N ARG A 56 6.07 13.16 4.26
CA ARG A 56 5.75 14.59 4.16
C ARG A 56 4.39 14.91 4.79
N ARG A 57 3.37 14.08 4.55
CA ARG A 57 2.03 14.25 5.14
C ARG A 57 2.04 14.01 6.64
N PHE A 58 2.77 13.01 7.11
CA PHE A 58 2.93 12.73 8.54
C PHE A 58 3.57 13.91 9.26
N LYS A 59 4.68 14.45 8.74
CA LYS A 59 5.36 15.62 9.30
C LYS A 59 4.47 16.87 9.31
N ALA A 60 3.63 17.05 8.29
CA ALA A 60 2.64 18.14 8.27
C ALA A 60 1.58 18.01 9.38
N ASN A 61 1.37 16.79 9.92
CA ASN A 61 0.50 16.51 11.07
C ASN A 61 1.26 16.37 12.39
N GLY A 62 2.49 16.88 12.48
CA GLY A 62 3.29 16.92 13.70
C GLY A 62 4.04 15.64 14.06
N VAL A 63 3.98 14.62 13.20
CA VAL A 63 4.62 13.32 13.42
C VAL A 63 6.14 13.43 13.28
N LYS A 64 6.87 12.72 14.14
CA LYS A 64 8.32 12.57 14.09
C LYS A 64 8.68 11.10 13.89
N ASN A 65 9.67 10.84 13.05
CA ASN A 65 10.18 9.49 12.86
C ASN A 65 11.08 9.07 14.02
N ALA A 66 10.92 7.83 14.46
CA ALA A 66 11.77 7.16 15.43
C ALA A 66 12.14 5.76 14.91
N TYR A 67 13.03 5.07 15.61
CA TYR A 67 13.37 3.69 15.34
C TYR A 67 13.33 2.88 16.62
N PHE A 68 12.64 1.75 16.60
CA PHE A 68 12.54 0.80 17.70
C PHE A 68 13.16 -0.54 17.31
N PRO A 69 13.68 -1.32 18.26
CA PRO A 69 14.39 -2.56 17.96
C PRO A 69 13.57 -3.59 17.19
N LEU A 70 14.25 -4.34 16.32
CA LEU A 70 13.69 -5.48 15.59
C LEU A 70 13.25 -6.61 16.51
N LEU A 71 14.03 -6.87 17.56
CA LEU A 71 13.84 -7.99 18.49
C LEU A 71 13.03 -7.55 19.71
N ILE A 72 12.02 -8.33 20.04
CA ILE A 72 11.12 -8.10 21.17
C ILE A 72 11.27 -9.26 22.16
N PRO A 73 11.47 -9.01 23.47
CA PRO A 73 11.45 -10.08 24.47
C PRO A 73 10.11 -10.84 24.44
N LYS A 74 10.16 -12.15 24.45
CA LYS A 74 8.94 -12.99 24.43
C LYS A 74 7.98 -12.65 25.56
N SER A 75 8.52 -12.29 26.74
CA SER A 75 7.71 -11.88 27.89
C SER A 75 6.83 -10.65 27.63
N PHE A 76 7.19 -9.77 26.70
CA PHE A 76 6.38 -8.60 26.35
C PHE A 76 5.06 -8.98 25.65
N LEU A 77 5.11 -9.99 24.78
CA LEU A 77 3.90 -10.48 24.14
C LEU A 77 2.92 -11.11 25.13
N SER A 78 3.43 -11.67 26.23
CA SER A 78 2.59 -12.29 27.27
C SER A 78 1.84 -11.29 28.17
N ARG A 79 2.17 -9.99 28.08
CA ARG A 79 1.54 -8.94 28.91
C ARG A 79 0.17 -8.50 28.36
N GLU A 80 -0.04 -8.71 27.07
CA GLU A 80 -1.25 -8.28 26.36
C GLU A 80 -1.90 -9.52 25.70
N ALA A 81 -2.89 -10.12 26.38
CA ALA A 81 -3.47 -11.42 26.00
C ALA A 81 -4.17 -11.40 24.63
N GLU A 82 -4.91 -10.33 24.31
CA GLU A 82 -5.60 -10.19 23.01
C GLU A 82 -4.59 -10.05 21.87
N HIS A 83 -3.49 -9.36 22.10
CA HIS A 83 -2.40 -9.22 21.15
C HIS A 83 -1.73 -10.57 20.85
N VAL A 84 -1.56 -11.40 21.88
CA VAL A 84 -1.01 -12.76 21.75
C VAL A 84 -1.91 -13.63 20.86
N GLU A 85 -3.23 -13.60 21.03
CA GLU A 85 -4.15 -14.38 20.20
C GLU A 85 -4.05 -14.01 18.71
N GLY A 86 -3.80 -12.73 18.39
CA GLY A 86 -3.66 -12.24 17.03
C GLY A 86 -2.33 -12.59 16.36
N PHE A 87 -1.21 -12.56 17.08
CA PHE A 87 0.13 -12.61 16.49
C PHE A 87 1.00 -13.80 16.90
N ALA A 88 0.72 -14.45 18.03
CA ALA A 88 1.56 -15.54 18.57
C ALA A 88 1.72 -16.75 17.65
N LYS A 89 0.76 -16.98 16.76
CA LYS A 89 0.75 -18.15 15.87
C LYS A 89 1.63 -18.00 14.63
N GLU A 90 2.08 -16.79 14.31
CA GLU A 90 2.75 -16.46 13.04
C GLU A 90 4.03 -15.62 13.26
N CYS A 91 4.79 -15.88 14.30
CA CYS A 91 6.04 -15.17 14.57
C CYS A 91 7.28 -16.03 14.37
N ALA A 92 8.41 -15.38 14.05
CA ALA A 92 9.72 -15.98 14.03
C ALA A 92 10.40 -15.78 15.40
N VAL A 93 10.94 -16.85 15.97
CA VAL A 93 11.54 -16.86 17.29
C VAL A 93 13.06 -17.04 17.18
N VAL A 94 13.83 -16.16 17.81
CA VAL A 94 15.29 -16.24 17.91
C VAL A 94 15.64 -16.89 19.24
N THR A 95 16.32 -18.04 19.17
CA THR A 95 16.63 -18.87 20.34
C THR A 95 18.12 -18.91 20.70
N HIS A 96 18.99 -18.59 19.75
CA HIS A 96 20.44 -18.64 19.89
C HIS A 96 21.11 -17.42 19.25
N HIS A 97 22.31 -17.07 19.71
CA HIS A 97 23.03 -15.88 19.23
C HIS A 97 24.35 -16.20 18.50
N ARG A 98 24.69 -17.50 18.29
CA ARG A 98 25.96 -17.87 17.67
C ARG A 98 25.85 -19.17 16.88
N LEU A 99 26.64 -19.26 15.82
CA LEU A 99 26.93 -20.48 15.08
C LEU A 99 28.33 -20.99 15.43
N MET A 100 28.55 -22.30 15.24
CA MET A 100 29.85 -22.94 15.37
C MET A 100 30.11 -23.82 14.14
N ASN A 101 31.35 -24.19 13.92
CA ASN A 101 31.67 -25.17 12.91
C ASN A 101 31.01 -26.50 13.25
N ASP A 102 30.43 -27.17 12.25
CA ASP A 102 29.87 -28.50 12.42
C ASP A 102 30.99 -29.48 12.83
N PRO A 103 30.88 -30.21 13.94
CA PRO A 103 31.83 -31.23 14.32
C PRO A 103 32.06 -32.31 13.26
N GLU A 104 31.05 -32.53 12.40
CA GLU A 104 31.16 -33.48 11.27
C GLU A 104 31.78 -32.87 10.01
N GLY A 105 32.18 -31.59 10.02
CA GLY A 105 32.85 -30.92 8.91
C GLY A 105 31.93 -30.49 7.76
N LYS A 106 30.62 -30.45 7.95
CA LYS A 106 29.60 -30.11 6.92
C LYS A 106 29.13 -28.65 6.92
N GLY A 107 29.94 -27.73 7.40
CA GLY A 107 29.60 -26.30 7.42
C GLY A 107 29.41 -25.73 8.81
N VAL A 108 28.30 -25.00 9.06
CA VAL A 108 28.00 -24.37 10.34
C VAL A 108 26.70 -24.91 10.93
N VAL A 109 26.67 -25.02 12.26
CA VAL A 109 25.48 -25.42 13.04
C VAL A 109 25.24 -24.41 14.15
N VAL A 110 24.04 -24.39 14.70
CA VAL A 110 23.72 -23.58 15.89
C VAL A 110 24.55 -24.08 17.08
N ASP A 111 25.26 -23.17 17.75
CA ASP A 111 25.99 -23.51 18.98
C ASP A 111 25.00 -23.72 20.16
N PRO A 112 24.87 -24.95 20.69
CA PRO A 112 23.96 -25.22 21.80
C PRO A 112 24.26 -24.42 23.08
N LYS A 113 25.51 -23.99 23.25
CA LYS A 113 25.94 -23.18 24.40
C LYS A 113 25.57 -21.71 24.29
N ALA A 114 25.13 -21.27 23.10
CA ALA A 114 24.76 -19.89 22.81
C ALA A 114 23.24 -19.67 22.88
N ARG A 115 22.49 -20.54 23.55
CA ARG A 115 21.06 -20.35 23.79
C ARG A 115 20.81 -19.09 24.60
N LEU A 116 19.83 -18.30 24.19
CA LEU A 116 19.40 -17.11 24.91
C LEU A 116 18.69 -17.53 26.23
N GLU A 117 18.90 -16.75 27.29
CA GLU A 117 18.18 -16.93 28.56
C GLU A 117 16.68 -16.68 28.36
N GLU A 118 16.33 -15.66 27.59
CA GLU A 118 14.97 -15.38 27.14
C GLU A 118 14.95 -15.38 25.60
N GLU A 119 14.00 -16.09 25.00
CA GLU A 119 13.77 -16.10 23.56
C GLU A 119 13.28 -14.74 23.10
N LEU A 120 13.71 -14.32 21.91
CA LEU A 120 13.34 -13.06 21.31
C LEU A 120 12.47 -13.31 20.08
N ILE A 121 11.54 -12.39 19.82
CA ILE A 121 10.64 -12.44 18.68
C ILE A 121 11.08 -11.41 17.65
N ILE A 122 11.20 -11.81 16.39
CA ILE A 122 11.29 -10.83 15.31
C ILE A 122 9.92 -10.14 15.21
N ARG A 123 9.89 -8.83 15.34
CA ARG A 123 8.63 -8.06 15.46
C ARG A 123 7.62 -8.38 14.36
N PRO A 124 6.42 -8.86 14.70
CA PRO A 124 5.30 -8.92 13.77
C PRO A 124 4.54 -7.60 13.69
N THR A 125 4.69 -6.79 14.72
CA THR A 125 4.24 -5.42 14.94
C THR A 125 4.95 -4.90 16.21
N SER A 126 4.95 -3.60 16.47
CA SER A 126 5.85 -3.01 17.48
C SER A 126 5.17 -2.43 18.71
N GLU A 127 3.85 -2.59 18.90
CA GLU A 127 3.13 -2.00 20.02
C GLU A 127 3.81 -2.29 21.37
N THR A 128 4.17 -3.55 21.62
CA THR A 128 4.69 -3.96 22.93
C THR A 128 6.05 -3.33 23.24
N ILE A 129 6.98 -3.30 22.29
CA ILE A 129 8.29 -2.67 22.49
C ILE A 129 8.18 -1.14 22.56
N ILE A 130 7.28 -0.54 21.80
CA ILE A 130 7.04 0.90 21.81
C ILE A 130 6.43 1.34 23.14
N TRP A 131 5.41 0.64 23.61
CA TRP A 131 4.75 0.99 24.88
C TRP A 131 5.65 0.78 26.09
N SER A 132 6.53 -0.23 26.07
CA SER A 132 7.56 -0.37 27.09
C SER A 132 8.56 0.83 27.11
N THR A 133 8.78 1.43 25.94
CA THR A 133 9.65 2.62 25.80
C THR A 133 8.92 3.89 26.22
N TYR A 134 7.65 4.05 25.82
CA TYR A 134 6.84 5.23 26.18
C TYR A 134 6.67 5.39 27.69
N LYS A 135 6.68 4.29 28.44
CA LYS A 135 6.71 4.34 29.91
C LYS A 135 7.84 5.22 30.44
N ASN A 136 8.98 5.25 29.75
CA ASN A 136 10.14 6.06 30.16
C ASN A 136 10.09 7.50 29.62
N TRP A 137 9.30 7.76 28.59
CA TRP A 137 9.23 9.05 27.92
C TRP A 137 8.12 9.94 28.48
N ILE A 138 7.12 9.36 29.12
CA ILE A 138 5.93 10.04 29.61
C ILE A 138 5.96 10.11 31.13
N SER A 139 5.92 11.31 31.68
CA SER A 139 5.85 11.58 33.11
C SER A 139 4.69 12.49 33.44
N SER A 140 4.42 13.48 32.61
CA SER A 140 3.37 14.48 32.84
C SER A 140 2.63 14.83 31.56
N TYR A 141 1.51 15.58 31.72
CA TYR A 141 0.74 16.07 30.58
C TYR A 141 1.54 16.94 29.60
N ARG A 142 2.70 17.47 30.03
CA ARG A 142 3.59 18.27 29.17
C ARG A 142 4.35 17.44 28.15
N ASP A 143 4.45 16.14 28.37
CA ASP A 143 5.12 15.21 27.46
C ASP A 143 4.17 14.72 26.34
N LEU A 144 2.88 15.07 26.44
CA LEU A 144 1.84 14.65 25.49
C LEU A 144 1.40 15.80 24.57
N PRO A 145 0.97 15.49 23.32
CA PRO A 145 0.96 14.16 22.74
C PRO A 145 2.34 13.69 22.26
N ILE A 146 2.57 12.37 22.25
CA ILE A 146 3.66 11.75 21.50
C ILE A 146 3.12 11.32 20.15
N LEU A 147 3.73 11.78 19.06
CA LEU A 147 3.33 11.50 17.69
C LEU A 147 4.52 10.90 16.94
N CYS A 148 4.69 9.58 17.04
CA CYS A 148 5.81 8.89 16.43
C CYS A 148 5.38 7.96 15.28
N ASN A 149 6.27 7.85 14.30
CA ASN A 149 6.20 6.89 13.21
C ASN A 149 7.55 6.17 13.06
N GLN A 150 7.55 4.92 12.65
CA GLN A 150 8.76 4.28 12.14
C GLN A 150 8.54 3.65 10.78
N TRP A 151 9.53 3.79 9.92
CA TRP A 151 9.67 3.05 8.67
C TRP A 151 10.54 1.83 8.92
N CYS A 152 9.99 0.65 8.72
CA CYS A 152 10.70 -0.58 9.07
C CYS A 152 10.16 -1.80 8.32
N ASN A 153 10.79 -2.95 8.56
CA ASN A 153 10.26 -4.25 8.21
C ASN A 153 9.55 -4.88 9.41
N VAL A 154 8.67 -5.82 9.13
CA VAL A 154 8.09 -6.76 10.09
C VAL A 154 8.03 -8.16 9.48
N MET A 155 7.92 -9.18 10.33
CA MET A 155 7.83 -10.56 9.89
C MET A 155 6.61 -11.24 10.52
N ARG A 156 5.76 -11.79 9.65
CA ARG A 156 4.59 -12.61 10.00
C ARG A 156 4.70 -13.90 9.21
N TRP A 157 4.83 -15.04 9.88
CA TRP A 157 5.13 -16.32 9.23
C TRP A 157 3.96 -16.81 8.37
N GLU A 158 3.90 -16.29 7.14
CA GLU A 158 2.82 -16.53 6.20
C GLU A 158 3.07 -17.79 5.36
N MET A 159 2.09 -18.66 5.28
CA MET A 159 2.19 -19.92 4.54
C MET A 159 1.77 -19.82 3.07
N ARG A 160 0.88 -18.87 2.76
CA ARG A 160 0.33 -18.64 1.40
C ARG A 160 0.75 -17.28 0.89
N THR A 161 1.94 -17.23 0.32
CA THR A 161 2.56 -15.96 -0.07
C THR A 161 2.22 -15.54 -1.50
N ARG A 162 2.15 -14.23 -1.70
CA ARG A 162 1.99 -13.56 -2.99
C ARG A 162 2.73 -12.22 -2.93
N LEU A 163 3.62 -11.98 -3.90
CA LEU A 163 4.47 -10.78 -3.94
C LEU A 163 3.67 -9.50 -3.69
N PHE A 164 4.14 -8.64 -2.82
CA PHE A 164 3.53 -7.42 -2.29
C PHE A 164 2.23 -7.59 -1.48
N LEU A 165 1.34 -8.47 -1.86
CA LEU A 165 0.02 -8.61 -1.24
C LEU A 165 0.06 -9.37 0.09
N ARG A 166 0.86 -10.43 0.14
CA ARG A 166 0.95 -11.33 1.29
C ARG A 166 2.30 -12.02 1.31
N THR A 167 3.23 -11.48 2.08
CA THR A 167 4.60 -12.00 2.23
C THR A 167 4.93 -12.20 3.70
N ALA A 168 5.87 -13.10 3.98
CA ALA A 168 6.31 -13.37 5.36
C ALA A 168 7.05 -12.16 5.95
N GLU A 169 7.90 -11.53 5.17
CA GLU A 169 8.53 -10.25 5.50
C GLU A 169 8.00 -9.16 4.55
N PHE A 170 7.75 -7.98 5.05
CA PHE A 170 7.37 -6.82 4.25
C PHE A 170 7.85 -5.51 4.88
N LEU A 171 7.94 -4.48 4.05
CA LEU A 171 8.20 -3.12 4.49
C LEU A 171 6.88 -2.41 4.77
N TRP A 172 6.89 -1.56 5.78
CA TRP A 172 5.75 -0.76 6.15
C TRP A 172 6.16 0.52 6.90
N GLN A 173 5.20 1.34 7.22
CA GLN A 173 5.29 2.30 8.31
C GLN A 173 4.25 1.92 9.37
N GLU A 174 4.59 2.20 10.59
CA GLU A 174 3.69 2.12 11.73
C GLU A 174 3.81 3.39 12.56
N GLY A 175 2.68 4.08 12.70
CA GLY A 175 2.53 5.22 13.59
C GLY A 175 1.99 4.78 14.94
N HIS A 176 2.53 5.34 16.00
CA HIS A 176 2.10 5.06 17.37
C HIS A 176 2.06 6.37 18.15
N THR A 177 0.88 6.72 18.65
CA THR A 177 0.67 7.98 19.34
C THR A 177 0.12 7.79 20.74
N ALA A 178 0.46 8.72 21.64
CA ALA A 178 -0.04 8.76 23.01
C ALA A 178 -0.65 10.15 23.29
N HIS A 179 -1.83 10.17 23.86
CA HIS A 179 -2.63 11.38 24.07
C HIS A 179 -3.14 11.46 25.52
N ALA A 180 -3.44 12.68 25.96
CA ALA A 180 -3.97 12.93 27.29
C ALA A 180 -5.46 12.59 27.42
N THR A 181 -6.24 12.68 26.34
CA THR A 181 -7.69 12.46 26.35
C THR A 181 -8.15 11.47 25.28
N GLU A 182 -9.27 10.83 25.54
CA GLU A 182 -9.95 9.94 24.60
C GLU A 182 -10.28 10.63 23.30
N GLU A 183 -10.92 11.79 23.39
CA GLU A 183 -11.35 12.59 22.24
C GLU A 183 -10.16 12.97 21.33
N GLU A 184 -9.05 13.40 21.92
CA GLU A 184 -7.83 13.74 21.17
C GLU A 184 -7.28 12.53 20.40
N ALA A 185 -7.22 11.37 21.04
CA ALA A 185 -6.73 10.14 20.44
C ALA A 185 -7.65 9.66 19.29
N GLU A 186 -8.96 9.63 19.53
CA GLU A 186 -9.92 9.18 18.51
C GLU A 186 -9.94 10.11 17.30
N ASN A 187 -9.94 11.42 17.52
CA ASN A 187 -9.82 12.41 16.44
C ASN A 187 -8.52 12.27 15.66
N TYR A 188 -7.41 11.93 16.34
CA TYR A 188 -6.14 11.72 15.66
C TYR A 188 -6.15 10.46 14.81
N ALA A 189 -6.76 9.36 15.29
CA ALA A 189 -6.95 8.16 14.48
C ALA A 189 -7.75 8.44 13.20
N ALA A 190 -8.83 9.24 13.29
CA ALA A 190 -9.61 9.67 12.13
C ALA A 190 -8.80 10.57 11.17
N THR A 191 -8.00 11.49 11.70
CA THR A 191 -7.11 12.36 10.90
C THR A 191 -6.10 11.54 10.10
N MET A 192 -5.52 10.51 10.68
CA MET A 192 -4.55 9.66 9.98
C MET A 192 -5.20 8.78 8.92
N LEU A 193 -6.45 8.37 9.09
CA LEU A 193 -7.24 7.74 8.04
C LEU A 193 -7.44 8.68 6.85
N ASP A 194 -7.76 9.95 7.10
CA ASP A 194 -7.91 10.96 6.04
C ASP A 194 -6.59 11.21 5.30
N VAL A 195 -5.47 11.18 6.00
CA VAL A 195 -4.13 11.25 5.38
C VAL A 195 -3.91 10.10 4.40
N TYR A 196 -4.29 8.89 4.78
CA TYR A 196 -4.19 7.71 3.91
C TYR A 196 -5.13 7.79 2.72
N ALA A 197 -6.36 8.23 2.92
CA ALA A 197 -7.33 8.38 1.83
C ALA A 197 -6.86 9.45 0.83
N ASP A 198 -6.42 10.62 1.30
CA ASP A 198 -5.88 11.69 0.46
C ASP A 198 -4.67 11.23 -0.36
N PHE A 199 -3.77 10.50 0.28
CA PHE A 199 -2.60 9.92 -0.41
C PHE A 199 -3.01 8.89 -1.48
N ALA A 200 -3.91 7.95 -1.14
CA ALA A 200 -4.38 6.94 -2.08
C ALA A 200 -5.03 7.58 -3.32
N GLU A 201 -5.87 8.58 -3.12
CA GLU A 201 -6.61 9.23 -4.21
C GLU A 201 -5.75 10.18 -5.04
N LYS A 202 -4.96 11.04 -4.40
CA LYS A 202 -4.21 12.10 -5.11
C LYS A 202 -2.86 11.64 -5.67
N VAL A 203 -2.21 10.69 -5.03
CA VAL A 203 -0.88 10.22 -5.47
C VAL A 203 -0.99 8.90 -6.22
N MET A 204 -1.68 7.90 -5.65
CA MET A 204 -1.84 6.59 -6.25
C MET A 204 -2.99 6.53 -7.27
N ALA A 205 -3.82 7.55 -7.35
CA ALA A 205 -5.04 7.60 -8.17
C ALA A 205 -6.01 6.43 -7.87
N ILE A 206 -6.02 5.95 -6.62
CA ILE A 206 -6.88 4.85 -6.17
C ILE A 206 -8.04 5.41 -5.37
N PRO A 207 -9.28 5.37 -5.87
CA PRO A 207 -10.45 5.75 -5.10
C PRO A 207 -10.70 4.74 -3.98
N VAL A 208 -10.88 5.24 -2.76
CA VAL A 208 -11.07 4.41 -1.57
C VAL A 208 -12.38 4.74 -0.86
N VAL A 209 -12.87 3.78 -0.07
CA VAL A 209 -13.99 4.00 0.85
C VAL A 209 -13.46 3.96 2.28
N LYS A 210 -13.74 5.03 3.03
CA LYS A 210 -13.44 5.10 4.46
C LYS A 210 -14.54 4.41 5.26
N GLY A 211 -14.17 3.53 6.19
CA GLY A 211 -15.13 2.82 7.02
C GLY A 211 -14.58 2.41 8.38
N VAL A 212 -15.51 2.04 9.27
CA VAL A 212 -15.20 1.41 10.56
C VAL A 212 -15.33 -0.10 10.39
N LYS A 213 -14.40 -0.85 10.94
CA LYS A 213 -14.46 -2.31 10.94
C LYS A 213 -15.53 -2.82 11.91
N SER A 214 -16.18 -3.91 11.53
CA SER A 214 -17.04 -4.67 12.45
C SER A 214 -16.23 -5.20 13.64
N PRO A 215 -16.87 -5.58 14.76
CA PRO A 215 -16.18 -6.15 15.90
C PRO A 215 -15.30 -7.37 15.55
N ASN A 216 -15.74 -8.23 14.64
CA ASN A 216 -15.00 -9.42 14.20
C ASN A 216 -13.76 -9.12 13.35
N GLU A 217 -13.74 -7.99 12.66
CA GLU A 217 -12.65 -7.58 11.74
C GLU A 217 -11.76 -6.48 12.37
N ARG A 218 -11.95 -6.19 13.65
CA ARG A 218 -11.18 -5.20 14.40
C ARG A 218 -9.76 -5.69 14.68
N PHE A 219 -8.80 -4.77 14.74
CA PHE A 219 -7.45 -5.06 15.17
C PHE A 219 -7.44 -5.50 16.64
N ALA A 220 -6.67 -6.54 16.96
CA ALA A 220 -6.56 -7.08 18.32
C ALA A 220 -6.02 -6.00 19.29
N GLY A 221 -6.77 -5.72 20.35
CA GLY A 221 -6.47 -4.66 21.32
C GLY A 221 -7.02 -3.27 20.97
N ALA A 222 -7.70 -3.07 19.83
CA ALA A 222 -8.33 -1.80 19.48
C ALA A 222 -9.79 -1.70 19.94
N LEU A 223 -10.19 -0.49 20.36
CA LEU A 223 -11.60 -0.16 20.60
C LEU A 223 -12.33 0.11 19.29
N ASN A 224 -11.68 0.83 18.35
CA ASN A 224 -12.17 1.05 17.00
C ASN A 224 -11.03 0.85 15.99
N THR A 225 -11.36 0.26 14.85
CA THR A 225 -10.46 0.16 13.69
C THR A 225 -11.13 0.82 12.50
N TYR A 226 -10.46 1.84 11.98
CA TYR A 226 -10.80 2.51 10.73
C TYR A 226 -9.98 1.94 9.59
N SER A 227 -10.55 1.88 8.39
CA SER A 227 -9.82 1.41 7.20
C SER A 227 -10.21 2.19 5.96
N ILE A 228 -9.31 2.15 4.98
CA ILE A 228 -9.59 2.50 3.60
C ILE A 228 -9.63 1.21 2.78
N GLU A 229 -10.72 1.01 2.04
CA GLU A 229 -10.95 -0.14 1.18
C GLU A 229 -10.94 0.28 -0.28
N ALA A 230 -10.20 -0.44 -1.11
CA ALA A 230 -10.14 -0.22 -2.55
C ALA A 230 -10.75 -1.41 -3.30
N MET A 231 -11.29 -1.16 -4.49
CA MET A 231 -11.80 -2.20 -5.38
C MET A 231 -10.77 -2.51 -6.46
N MET A 232 -10.36 -3.77 -6.54
CA MET A 232 -9.43 -4.25 -7.57
C MET A 232 -10.19 -4.55 -8.87
N GLN A 233 -9.51 -4.68 -9.99
CA GLN A 233 -10.14 -4.89 -11.30
C GLN A 233 -10.91 -6.22 -11.42
N ASP A 234 -10.62 -7.20 -10.57
CA ASP A 234 -11.41 -8.42 -10.45
C ASP A 234 -12.62 -8.28 -9.51
N GLY A 235 -12.90 -7.07 -9.05
CA GLY A 235 -14.01 -6.72 -8.18
C GLY A 235 -13.83 -7.10 -6.71
N LYS A 236 -12.68 -7.65 -6.32
CA LYS A 236 -12.39 -7.95 -4.91
C LYS A 236 -11.99 -6.71 -4.15
N ALA A 237 -12.30 -6.72 -2.86
CA ALA A 237 -11.85 -5.68 -1.95
C ALA A 237 -10.41 -5.91 -1.50
N LEU A 238 -9.67 -4.80 -1.34
CA LEU A 238 -8.35 -4.79 -0.74
C LEU A 238 -8.29 -3.70 0.32
N GLN A 239 -7.96 -4.10 1.55
CA GLN A 239 -7.67 -3.16 2.63
C GLN A 239 -6.33 -2.48 2.35
N ALA A 240 -6.38 -1.18 2.07
CA ALA A 240 -5.22 -0.41 1.64
C ALA A 240 -4.51 0.33 2.79
N GLY A 241 -5.18 0.52 3.92
CA GLY A 241 -4.60 1.13 5.11
C GLY A 241 -5.54 1.06 6.29
N THR A 242 -4.99 1.13 7.50
CA THR A 242 -5.75 1.08 8.76
C THR A 242 -5.27 2.14 9.74
N SER A 243 -6.21 2.61 10.55
CA SER A 243 -5.96 3.49 11.68
C SER A 243 -6.79 2.99 12.87
N HIS A 244 -6.12 2.78 14.00
CA HIS A 244 -6.72 2.16 15.18
C HIS A 244 -6.80 3.14 16.33
N PHE A 245 -7.95 3.25 16.94
CA PHE A 245 -8.11 3.82 18.27
C PHE A 245 -7.97 2.69 19.29
N LEU A 246 -6.85 2.67 20.02
CA LEU A 246 -6.48 1.59 20.92
C LEU A 246 -7.02 1.78 22.34
N GLY A 247 -7.61 2.94 22.63
CA GLY A 247 -8.05 3.27 23.98
C GLY A 247 -6.88 3.31 24.97
N GLN A 248 -7.01 2.66 26.10
CA GLN A 248 -5.99 2.59 27.16
C GLN A 248 -5.40 1.17 27.35
N ASN A 249 -5.71 0.22 26.47
CA ASN A 249 -5.37 -1.18 26.66
C ASN A 249 -3.85 -1.39 26.80
N PHE A 250 -3.06 -0.87 25.84
CA PHE A 250 -1.60 -0.97 25.90
C PHE A 250 -1.01 -0.12 27.04
N ALA A 251 -1.56 1.06 27.33
CA ALA A 251 -1.12 1.90 28.43
C ALA A 251 -1.28 1.16 29.78
N LYS A 252 -2.37 0.47 29.99
CA LYS A 252 -2.62 -0.35 31.20
C LYS A 252 -1.68 -1.55 31.27
N SER A 253 -1.51 -2.29 30.15
CA SER A 253 -0.63 -3.46 30.10
C SER A 253 0.84 -3.15 30.38
N PHE A 254 1.30 -1.96 29.99
CA PHE A 254 2.70 -1.50 30.20
C PHE A 254 2.84 -0.45 31.31
N ASP A 255 1.75 -0.13 32.01
CA ASP A 255 1.70 0.85 33.11
C ASP A 255 2.24 2.23 32.68
N VAL A 256 1.70 2.75 31.57
CA VAL A 256 2.06 4.06 31.00
C VAL A 256 1.06 5.09 31.48
N THR A 257 1.47 5.85 32.49
CA THR A 257 0.69 6.90 33.11
C THR A 257 1.35 8.26 33.00
N PHE A 258 0.57 9.32 33.12
CA PHE A 258 1.05 10.69 33.18
C PHE A 258 0.41 11.46 34.35
N LEU A 259 1.13 12.42 34.90
CA LEU A 259 0.58 13.33 35.90
C LEU A 259 -0.21 14.43 35.19
N ASN A 260 -1.51 14.50 35.46
CA ASN A 260 -2.39 15.51 34.85
C ASN A 260 -2.23 16.89 35.52
N LYS A 261 -2.99 17.90 35.07
CA LYS A 261 -2.93 19.28 35.60
C LYS A 261 -3.39 19.38 37.05
N GLU A 262 -4.17 18.43 37.53
CA GLU A 262 -4.68 18.33 38.91
C GLU A 262 -3.79 17.47 39.83
N ASN A 263 -2.56 17.14 39.37
CA ASN A 263 -1.61 16.27 40.07
C ASN A 263 -2.16 14.85 40.36
N LYS A 264 -2.94 14.29 39.43
CA LYS A 264 -3.44 12.91 39.50
C LYS A 264 -2.81 12.10 38.38
N PHE A 265 -2.52 10.82 38.66
CA PHE A 265 -2.07 9.89 37.61
C PHE A 265 -3.23 9.38 36.79
N GLU A 266 -3.07 9.43 35.49
CA GLU A 266 -4.01 8.89 34.50
C GLU A 266 -3.26 8.06 33.47
N TYR A 267 -3.91 7.01 32.92
CA TYR A 267 -3.40 6.27 31.79
C TYR A 267 -3.54 7.09 30.51
N VAL A 268 -2.55 7.03 29.63
CA VAL A 268 -2.63 7.68 28.32
C VAL A 268 -3.58 6.96 27.38
N TRP A 269 -4.08 7.68 26.40
CA TRP A 269 -4.88 7.18 25.30
C TRP A 269 -4.02 6.96 24.07
N ALA A 270 -4.25 5.89 23.31
CA ALA A 270 -3.35 5.42 22.28
C ALA A 270 -4.00 5.31 20.90
N THR A 271 -3.22 5.57 19.87
CA THR A 271 -3.53 5.19 18.48
C THR A 271 -2.38 4.44 17.85
N SER A 272 -2.70 3.61 16.87
CA SER A 272 -1.71 3.09 15.91
C SER A 272 -2.29 3.12 14.50
N TRP A 273 -1.44 3.31 13.49
CA TRP A 273 -1.89 3.40 12.10
C TRP A 273 -0.76 2.96 11.17
N GLY A 274 -1.12 2.29 10.06
CA GLY A 274 -0.13 1.69 9.20
C GLY A 274 -0.58 1.42 7.77
N VAL A 275 0.39 1.50 6.86
CA VAL A 275 0.33 1.00 5.50
C VAL A 275 1.63 0.27 5.16
N SER A 276 1.56 -0.67 4.23
CA SER A 276 2.68 -1.53 3.86
C SER A 276 2.93 -1.54 2.36
N THR A 277 3.93 -2.30 1.94
CA THR A 277 4.19 -2.63 0.53
C THR A 277 3.01 -3.32 -0.18
N ARG A 278 1.93 -3.68 0.56
CA ARG A 278 0.65 -4.07 -0.04
C ARG A 278 0.09 -2.99 -0.98
N LEU A 279 0.40 -1.71 -0.74
CA LEU A 279 0.05 -0.60 -1.64
C LEU A 279 0.60 -0.79 -3.06
N MET A 280 1.75 -1.44 -3.21
CA MET A 280 2.30 -1.81 -4.52
C MET A 280 1.37 -2.80 -5.25
N GLY A 281 0.85 -3.78 -4.54
CA GLY A 281 -0.16 -4.71 -5.07
C GLY A 281 -1.46 -4.00 -5.45
N ALA A 282 -1.95 -3.11 -4.60
CA ALA A 282 -3.12 -2.30 -4.88
C ALA A 282 -2.95 -1.46 -6.15
N LEU A 283 -1.80 -0.81 -6.32
CA LEU A 283 -1.45 -0.02 -7.50
C LEU A 283 -1.53 -0.85 -8.79
N ILE A 284 -0.90 -2.02 -8.79
CA ILE A 284 -0.88 -2.94 -9.93
C ILE A 284 -2.30 -3.40 -10.27
N MET A 285 -3.04 -3.85 -9.27
CA MET A 285 -4.36 -4.47 -9.45
C MET A 285 -5.47 -3.47 -9.75
N THR A 286 -5.26 -2.19 -9.48
CA THR A 286 -6.22 -1.13 -9.82
C THR A 286 -6.04 -0.60 -11.23
N HIS A 287 -4.80 -0.44 -11.70
CA HIS A 287 -4.53 0.35 -12.91
C HIS A 287 -3.93 -0.41 -14.07
N SER A 288 -3.16 -1.49 -13.80
CA SER A 288 -2.38 -2.16 -14.83
C SER A 288 -3.24 -2.97 -15.80
N ASP A 289 -2.72 -3.20 -17.00
CA ASP A 289 -3.43 -3.89 -18.09
C ASP A 289 -2.64 -5.08 -18.65
N ASP A 290 -3.08 -5.61 -19.78
CA ASP A 290 -2.45 -6.78 -20.40
C ASP A 290 -1.13 -6.45 -21.11
N ASN A 291 -0.79 -5.16 -21.24
CA ASN A 291 0.48 -4.68 -21.79
C ASN A 291 1.53 -4.40 -20.70
N GLY A 292 1.11 -4.23 -19.45
CA GLY A 292 2.03 -3.96 -18.35
C GLY A 292 1.46 -3.06 -17.25
N LEU A 293 2.36 -2.41 -16.53
CA LEU A 293 2.00 -1.42 -15.52
C LEU A 293 1.35 -0.19 -16.15
N VAL A 294 0.42 0.40 -15.43
CA VAL A 294 -0.07 1.76 -15.67
C VAL A 294 0.17 2.56 -14.40
N LEU A 295 1.15 3.44 -14.42
CA LEU A 295 1.54 4.20 -13.24
C LEU A 295 0.97 5.63 -13.29
N PRO A 296 0.32 6.09 -12.20
CA PRO A 296 -0.02 7.49 -12.06
C PRO A 296 1.26 8.35 -12.12
N PRO A 297 1.29 9.44 -12.86
CA PRO A 297 2.46 10.32 -12.95
C PRO A 297 3.02 10.76 -11.59
N ASN A 298 2.14 11.03 -10.60
CA ASN A 298 2.57 11.45 -9.28
C ASN A 298 3.39 10.37 -8.53
N LEU A 299 3.27 9.10 -8.94
CA LEU A 299 3.96 7.96 -8.31
C LEU A 299 5.08 7.37 -9.18
N ALA A 300 5.02 7.54 -10.50
CA ALA A 300 5.97 6.91 -11.43
C ALA A 300 7.43 7.34 -11.16
N PRO A 301 8.40 6.40 -11.06
CA PRO A 301 9.82 6.74 -10.92
C PRO A 301 10.35 7.56 -12.10
N THR A 302 9.85 7.26 -13.29
CA THR A 302 10.06 8.01 -14.52
C THR A 302 8.70 8.45 -15.04
N GLN A 303 8.45 9.76 -15.10
CA GLN A 303 7.20 10.32 -15.60
C GLN A 303 7.23 10.46 -17.12
N VAL A 304 8.39 10.80 -17.64
CA VAL A 304 8.63 11.03 -19.07
C VAL A 304 9.90 10.28 -19.48
N VAL A 305 9.80 9.44 -20.50
CA VAL A 305 10.98 8.87 -21.16
C VAL A 305 11.14 9.47 -22.56
N ILE A 306 12.34 9.88 -22.86
CA ILE A 306 12.72 10.44 -24.18
C ILE A 306 13.58 9.42 -24.92
N VAL A 307 13.14 9.01 -26.10
CA VAL A 307 13.82 8.02 -26.93
C VAL A 307 14.15 8.63 -28.31
N PRO A 308 15.40 8.99 -28.55
CA PRO A 308 15.85 9.38 -29.88
C PRO A 308 15.86 8.16 -30.81
N ILE A 309 15.44 8.35 -32.08
CA ILE A 309 15.43 7.32 -33.12
C ILE A 309 16.53 7.69 -34.14
N PHE A 310 17.60 6.92 -34.13
CA PHE A 310 18.78 7.18 -34.95
C PHE A 310 19.37 5.89 -35.55
N LYS A 311 20.17 6.04 -36.58
CA LYS A 311 20.95 4.97 -37.22
C LYS A 311 22.44 5.20 -37.15
N LYS A 312 22.88 6.47 -37.03
CA LYS A 312 24.29 6.89 -37.02
C LYS A 312 24.50 7.87 -35.86
N GLN A 313 25.75 7.95 -35.42
CA GLN A 313 26.14 8.82 -34.32
C GLN A 313 25.83 10.30 -34.59
N GLU A 314 26.09 10.77 -35.83
CA GLU A 314 25.84 12.15 -36.20
C GLU A 314 24.37 12.55 -36.05
N GLN A 315 23.44 11.62 -36.38
CA GLN A 315 22.01 11.83 -36.19
C GLN A 315 21.66 11.91 -34.71
N LEU A 316 22.28 11.06 -33.88
CA LEU A 316 22.10 11.11 -32.45
C LEU A 316 22.54 12.46 -31.87
N ASP A 317 23.71 12.92 -32.27
CA ASP A 317 24.28 14.21 -31.81
C ASP A 317 23.34 15.40 -32.14
N GLU A 318 22.78 15.41 -33.35
CA GLU A 318 21.80 16.43 -33.78
C GLU A 318 20.49 16.34 -32.94
N LEU A 319 19.96 15.16 -32.72
CA LEU A 319 18.77 14.95 -31.91
C LEU A 319 19.03 15.37 -30.46
N MET A 320 20.15 14.98 -29.89
CA MET A 320 20.49 15.28 -28.48
C MET A 320 20.73 16.76 -28.25
N ALA A 321 21.17 17.52 -29.28
CA ALA A 321 21.26 18.98 -29.21
C ALA A 321 19.89 19.65 -28.94
N LYS A 322 18.78 19.00 -29.33
CA LYS A 322 17.40 19.44 -29.04
C LYS A 322 16.84 18.79 -27.74
N LEU A 323 17.08 17.49 -27.55
CA LEU A 323 16.44 16.71 -26.51
C LEU A 323 17.07 16.90 -25.12
N ASN A 324 18.39 17.17 -25.05
CA ASN A 324 19.04 17.47 -23.78
C ASN A 324 18.52 18.74 -23.10
N PRO A 325 18.42 19.89 -23.80
CA PRO A 325 17.81 21.08 -23.23
C PRO A 325 16.37 20.85 -22.73
N LEU A 326 15.55 20.10 -23.49
CA LEU A 326 14.20 19.73 -23.08
C LEU A 326 14.21 18.91 -21.78
N ALA A 327 15.04 17.87 -21.72
CA ALA A 327 15.15 17.03 -20.53
C ALA A 327 15.59 17.84 -19.30
N ASP A 328 16.53 18.74 -19.47
CA ASP A 328 17.04 19.60 -18.39
C ASP A 328 15.97 20.60 -17.90
N GLU A 329 15.18 21.15 -18.81
CA GLU A 329 14.09 22.05 -18.48
C GLU A 329 12.99 21.32 -17.70
N LEU A 330 12.59 20.14 -18.16
CA LEU A 330 11.61 19.29 -17.46
C LEU A 330 12.10 18.91 -16.05
N LYS A 331 13.39 18.56 -15.89
CA LYS A 331 13.98 18.26 -14.57
C LYS A 331 13.96 19.47 -13.64
N LYS A 332 14.23 20.68 -14.15
CA LYS A 332 14.14 21.92 -13.36
C LYS A 332 12.72 22.20 -12.85
N LEU A 333 11.71 21.74 -13.57
CA LEU A 333 10.30 21.79 -13.19
C LEU A 333 9.89 20.66 -12.24
N GLY A 334 10.84 19.82 -11.79
CA GLY A 334 10.58 18.71 -10.88
C GLY A 334 10.00 17.46 -11.55
N ILE A 335 10.00 17.40 -12.88
CA ILE A 335 9.54 16.22 -13.63
C ILE A 335 10.67 15.18 -13.68
N ARG A 336 10.36 13.95 -13.35
CA ARG A 336 11.29 12.81 -13.40
C ARG A 336 11.41 12.31 -14.83
N VAL A 337 12.51 12.68 -15.48
CA VAL A 337 12.77 12.41 -16.90
C VAL A 337 13.94 11.47 -17.06
N GLN A 338 13.79 10.47 -17.92
CA GLN A 338 14.84 9.59 -18.39
C GLN A 338 15.06 9.79 -19.90
N VAL A 339 16.32 9.90 -20.32
CA VAL A 339 16.70 9.89 -21.75
C VAL A 339 17.36 8.55 -22.05
N ASP A 340 16.83 7.81 -23.02
CA ASP A 340 17.38 6.54 -23.45
C ASP A 340 17.97 6.66 -24.87
N ALA A 341 19.19 7.17 -24.93
CA ALA A 341 19.99 7.32 -26.16
C ALA A 341 20.87 6.09 -26.45
N SER A 342 20.69 4.97 -25.71
CA SER A 342 21.51 3.77 -25.92
C SER A 342 21.20 3.09 -27.25
N ASP A 343 22.19 2.40 -27.81
CA ASP A 343 22.08 1.57 -29.02
C ASP A 343 21.88 0.08 -28.71
N LYS A 344 21.69 -0.26 -27.40
CA LYS A 344 21.58 -1.64 -26.92
C LYS A 344 20.32 -2.37 -27.38
N ALA A 345 19.28 -1.61 -27.75
CA ALA A 345 18.01 -2.14 -28.19
C ALA A 345 17.38 -1.29 -29.31
N THR A 346 16.54 -1.91 -30.14
CA THR A 346 15.78 -1.19 -31.16
C THR A 346 14.74 -0.26 -30.53
N PRO A 347 14.34 0.84 -31.21
CA PRO A 347 13.28 1.71 -30.70
C PRO A 347 12.00 0.96 -30.31
N GLY A 348 11.56 0.01 -31.14
CA GLY A 348 10.37 -0.79 -30.85
C GLY A 348 10.50 -1.62 -29.59
N PHE A 349 11.67 -2.18 -29.30
CA PHE A 349 11.91 -2.91 -28.05
C PHE A 349 11.87 -1.97 -26.84
N LYS A 350 12.52 -0.81 -26.93
CA LYS A 350 12.47 0.21 -25.87
C LYS A 350 11.04 0.68 -25.59
N PHE A 351 10.25 0.90 -26.65
CA PHE A 351 8.84 1.29 -26.48
C PHE A 351 8.03 0.25 -25.71
N ALA A 352 8.21 -1.03 -26.06
CA ALA A 352 7.54 -2.14 -25.37
C ALA A 352 8.02 -2.27 -23.91
N GLU A 353 9.30 -2.06 -23.63
CA GLU A 353 9.86 -2.08 -22.28
C GLU A 353 9.29 -0.98 -21.40
N TYR A 354 9.26 0.28 -21.89
CA TYR A 354 8.69 1.39 -21.13
C TYR A 354 7.17 1.31 -20.99
N GLU A 355 6.48 0.70 -21.94
CA GLU A 355 5.05 0.37 -21.83
C GLU A 355 4.82 -0.67 -20.74
N LEU A 356 5.62 -1.74 -20.70
CA LEU A 356 5.57 -2.74 -19.63
C LEU A 356 5.84 -2.15 -18.25
N LYS A 357 6.81 -1.24 -18.15
CA LYS A 357 7.16 -0.54 -16.91
C LYS A 357 6.19 0.57 -16.52
N GLY A 358 5.20 0.86 -17.36
CA GLY A 358 4.13 1.81 -17.07
C GLY A 358 4.56 3.27 -17.04
N VAL A 359 5.61 3.65 -17.76
CA VAL A 359 6.03 5.05 -17.87
C VAL A 359 4.89 5.86 -18.47
N PRO A 360 4.40 6.91 -17.79
CA PRO A 360 3.18 7.62 -18.19
C PRO A 360 3.22 8.25 -19.57
N LEU A 361 4.35 8.87 -19.93
CA LEU A 361 4.51 9.55 -21.19
C LEU A 361 5.85 9.20 -21.85
N ARG A 362 5.81 8.75 -23.10
CA ARG A 362 6.98 8.54 -23.93
C ARG A 362 7.04 9.59 -25.03
N ILE A 363 8.23 10.15 -25.21
CA ILE A 363 8.57 11.08 -26.27
C ILE A 363 9.52 10.37 -27.21
N ALA A 364 9.26 10.40 -28.52
CA ALA A 364 10.16 9.89 -29.53
C ALA A 364 10.42 10.96 -30.59
N MET A 365 11.67 11.11 -30.98
CA MET A 365 12.08 12.04 -32.07
C MET A 365 13.04 11.32 -32.98
N GLY A 366 12.78 11.34 -34.28
CA GLY A 366 13.65 10.87 -35.35
C GLY A 366 14.08 12.00 -36.25
N GLY A 367 14.87 11.68 -37.29
CA GLY A 367 15.37 12.69 -38.25
C GLY A 367 14.27 13.51 -38.95
N ARG A 368 13.15 12.84 -39.31
CA ARG A 368 11.99 13.53 -39.91
C ARG A 368 11.30 14.48 -38.94
N ASP A 369 11.20 14.10 -37.70
CA ASP A 369 10.62 14.95 -36.65
C ASP A 369 11.50 16.19 -36.45
N LEU A 370 12.80 15.99 -36.42
CA LEU A 370 13.77 17.07 -36.29
C LEU A 370 13.66 18.10 -37.46
N GLU A 371 13.55 17.60 -38.70
CA GLU A 371 13.36 18.42 -39.91
C GLU A 371 12.04 19.20 -39.88
N ASN A 372 10.96 18.55 -39.40
CA ASN A 372 9.62 19.15 -39.36
C ASN A 372 9.34 19.97 -38.09
N GLY A 373 10.26 20.01 -37.13
CA GLY A 373 10.03 20.65 -35.84
C GLY A 373 8.91 20.00 -35.02
N THR A 374 8.76 18.66 -35.10
CA THR A 374 7.73 17.87 -34.44
C THR A 374 8.32 16.83 -33.49
N VAL A 375 7.47 16.17 -32.72
CA VAL A 375 7.82 15.08 -31.83
C VAL A 375 6.61 14.14 -31.65
N GLU A 376 6.85 12.85 -31.56
CA GLU A 376 5.81 11.87 -31.22
C GLU A 376 5.65 11.77 -29.70
N LEU A 377 4.42 11.92 -29.22
CA LEU A 377 4.00 11.66 -27.85
C LEU A 377 3.18 10.38 -27.80
N ALA A 378 3.44 9.52 -26.83
CA ALA A 378 2.66 8.30 -26.57
C ALA A 378 2.25 8.25 -25.11
N ARG A 379 0.92 8.22 -24.86
CA ARG A 379 0.31 8.10 -23.54
C ARG A 379 0.16 6.64 -23.16
N ARG A 380 0.58 6.29 -21.95
CA ARG A 380 0.45 4.92 -21.43
C ARG A 380 -0.98 4.56 -21.03
N ASP A 381 -1.71 5.51 -20.48
CA ASP A 381 -3.07 5.29 -19.93
C ASP A 381 -4.14 5.02 -21.00
N THR A 382 -3.98 5.58 -22.21
CA THR A 382 -4.91 5.42 -23.32
C THR A 382 -4.33 4.63 -24.49
N LEU A 383 -3.03 4.34 -24.49
CA LEU A 383 -2.29 3.71 -25.60
C LEU A 383 -2.38 4.52 -26.91
N THR A 384 -2.62 5.81 -26.82
CA THR A 384 -2.69 6.72 -27.96
C THR A 384 -1.34 7.35 -28.27
N LYS A 385 -1.15 7.66 -29.55
CA LYS A 385 0.05 8.35 -30.05
C LYS A 385 -0.40 9.53 -30.90
N GLU A 386 0.34 10.63 -30.78
CA GLU A 386 0.14 11.82 -31.56
C GLU A 386 1.46 12.49 -31.91
N THR A 387 1.51 13.16 -33.06
CA THR A 387 2.63 14.01 -33.47
C THR A 387 2.25 15.46 -33.20
N VAL A 388 3.07 16.14 -32.41
CA VAL A 388 2.83 17.53 -32.00
C VAL A 388 4.03 18.42 -32.37
N ALA A 389 3.83 19.73 -32.40
CA ALA A 389 4.92 20.68 -32.55
C ALA A 389 5.89 20.56 -31.35
N PHE A 390 7.19 20.65 -31.63
CA PHE A 390 8.21 20.70 -30.59
C PHE A 390 8.21 22.05 -29.83
N ASP A 391 7.82 23.13 -30.51
CA ASP A 391 7.60 24.41 -29.86
C ASP A 391 6.44 24.36 -28.89
N GLY A 392 6.61 24.82 -27.64
CA GLY A 392 5.63 24.74 -26.58
C GLY A 392 5.48 23.34 -25.98
N ILE A 393 6.40 22.41 -26.22
CA ILE A 393 6.30 21.02 -25.77
C ILE A 393 6.31 20.88 -24.24
N VAL A 394 6.99 21.77 -23.54
CA VAL A 394 7.09 21.71 -22.06
C VAL A 394 5.72 21.90 -21.41
N GLU A 395 4.97 22.90 -21.83
CA GLU A 395 3.60 23.16 -21.35
C GLU A 395 2.66 22.02 -21.73
N THR A 396 2.82 21.47 -22.92
CA THR A 396 2.06 20.31 -23.39
C THR A 396 2.31 19.10 -22.48
N ILE A 397 3.57 18.79 -22.14
CA ILE A 397 3.94 17.70 -21.24
C ILE A 397 3.36 17.90 -19.84
N GLN A 398 3.46 19.10 -19.27
CA GLN A 398 2.90 19.39 -17.95
C GLN A 398 1.38 19.17 -17.92
N THR A 399 0.67 19.62 -18.96
CA THR A 399 -0.77 19.44 -19.11
C THR A 399 -1.12 17.97 -19.24
N LEU A 400 -0.43 17.22 -20.10
CA LEU A 400 -0.66 15.80 -20.31
C LEU A 400 -0.41 14.96 -19.04
N LEU A 401 0.64 15.24 -18.28
CA LEU A 401 0.90 14.51 -17.03
C LEU A 401 -0.24 14.69 -16.02
N LYS A 402 -0.82 15.89 -15.94
CA LYS A 402 -1.98 16.13 -15.11
C LYS A 402 -3.22 15.40 -15.63
N GLU A 403 -3.48 15.47 -16.93
CA GLU A 403 -4.60 14.76 -17.55
C GLU A 403 -4.49 13.23 -17.38
N ILE A 404 -3.27 12.67 -17.49
CA ILE A 404 -3.03 11.24 -17.27
C ILE A 404 -3.35 10.87 -15.83
N GLN A 405 -2.91 11.64 -14.84
CA GLN A 405 -3.21 11.42 -13.43
C GLN A 405 -4.72 11.40 -13.18
N ASP A 406 -5.42 12.41 -13.69
CA ASP A 406 -6.87 12.56 -13.53
C ASP A 406 -7.65 11.44 -14.25
N ASN A 407 -7.23 11.07 -15.46
CA ASN A 407 -7.86 9.98 -16.23
C ASN A 407 -7.72 8.61 -15.55
N ILE A 408 -6.54 8.30 -15.03
CA ILE A 408 -6.30 7.04 -14.30
C ILE A 408 -7.20 6.97 -13.06
N TYR A 409 -7.31 8.06 -12.29
CA TYR A 409 -8.21 8.13 -11.14
C TYR A 409 -9.67 7.97 -11.55
N GLN A 410 -10.12 8.73 -12.56
CA GLN A 410 -11.52 8.70 -13.00
C GLN A 410 -11.93 7.34 -13.54
N LYS A 411 -11.05 6.65 -14.25
CA LYS A 411 -11.30 5.27 -14.73
C LYS A 411 -11.52 4.29 -13.59
N ALA A 412 -10.69 4.37 -12.55
CA ALA A 412 -10.83 3.52 -11.37
C ALA A 412 -12.10 3.86 -10.55
N LEU A 413 -12.43 5.15 -10.44
CA LEU A 413 -13.65 5.61 -9.77
C LEU A 413 -14.91 5.12 -10.48
N ASN A 414 -14.98 5.29 -11.79
CA ASN A 414 -16.12 4.81 -12.59
C ASN A 414 -16.28 3.30 -12.45
N PHE A 415 -15.20 2.53 -12.51
CA PHE A 415 -15.24 1.09 -12.31
C PHE A 415 -15.83 0.73 -10.93
N ARG A 416 -15.41 1.41 -9.86
CA ARG A 416 -15.97 1.18 -8.52
C ARG A 416 -17.46 1.52 -8.47
N ILE A 417 -17.88 2.64 -9.03
CA ILE A 417 -19.29 3.07 -9.03
C ILE A 417 -20.15 2.04 -9.77
N GLU A 418 -19.75 1.63 -10.96
CA GLU A 418 -20.48 0.67 -11.81
C GLU A 418 -20.59 -0.71 -11.18
N ASN A 419 -19.63 -1.08 -10.32
CA ASN A 419 -19.56 -2.38 -9.65
C ASN A 419 -19.94 -2.31 -8.15
N THR A 420 -20.58 -1.24 -7.70
CA THR A 420 -21.16 -1.13 -6.36
C THR A 420 -22.69 -1.20 -6.48
N ARG A 421 -23.31 -2.15 -5.78
CA ARG A 421 -24.75 -2.44 -5.88
C ARG A 421 -25.41 -2.47 -4.51
N GLU A 422 -26.63 -1.93 -4.42
CA GLU A 422 -27.48 -2.11 -3.24
C GLU A 422 -28.28 -3.39 -3.37
N VAL A 423 -28.38 -4.15 -2.26
CA VAL A 423 -29.10 -5.42 -2.20
C VAL A 423 -29.92 -5.48 -0.92
N ASP A 424 -31.20 -5.83 -1.04
CA ASP A 424 -32.18 -5.75 0.05
C ASP A 424 -32.69 -7.11 0.52
N THR A 425 -32.39 -8.20 -0.20
CA THR A 425 -32.84 -9.55 0.16
C THR A 425 -31.67 -10.54 0.25
N TRP A 426 -31.82 -11.57 1.07
CA TRP A 426 -30.79 -12.61 1.20
C TRP A 426 -30.63 -13.43 -0.08
N GLU A 427 -31.73 -13.68 -0.80
CA GLU A 427 -31.72 -14.40 -2.06
C GLU A 427 -30.92 -13.64 -3.13
N ASP A 428 -31.18 -12.35 -3.27
CA ASP A 428 -30.43 -11.50 -4.23
C ASP A 428 -28.96 -11.38 -3.79
N PHE A 429 -28.67 -11.28 -2.49
CA PHE A 429 -27.30 -11.24 -1.99
C PHE A 429 -26.50 -12.47 -2.42
N LYS A 430 -27.05 -13.67 -2.30
CA LYS A 430 -26.37 -14.91 -2.71
C LYS A 430 -26.05 -14.96 -4.19
N GLU A 431 -26.87 -14.33 -5.03
CA GLU A 431 -26.63 -14.24 -6.46
C GLU A 431 -25.65 -13.11 -6.81
N GLU A 432 -25.85 -11.93 -6.24
CA GLU A 432 -25.03 -10.76 -6.55
C GLU A 432 -23.59 -10.88 -6.03
N ILE A 433 -23.35 -11.57 -4.90
CA ILE A 433 -22.00 -11.76 -4.36
C ILE A 433 -21.10 -12.66 -5.24
N LYS A 434 -21.69 -13.41 -6.16
CA LYS A 434 -20.94 -14.20 -7.15
C LYS A 434 -20.36 -13.33 -8.26
N LYS A 435 -20.89 -12.12 -8.44
CA LYS A 435 -20.40 -11.13 -9.41
C LYS A 435 -19.33 -10.26 -8.78
N PRO A 436 -18.37 -9.73 -9.56
CA PRO A 436 -17.38 -8.78 -9.06
C PRO A 436 -18.03 -7.54 -8.42
N GLY A 437 -17.44 -6.99 -7.36
CA GLY A 437 -17.82 -5.69 -6.82
C GLY A 437 -18.20 -5.68 -5.35
N PHE A 438 -18.70 -4.53 -4.92
CA PHE A 438 -19.16 -4.26 -3.56
C PHE A 438 -20.68 -4.35 -3.48
N LEU A 439 -21.18 -4.93 -2.40
CA LEU A 439 -22.60 -4.96 -2.08
C LEU A 439 -22.88 -4.09 -0.86
N LEU A 440 -23.79 -3.13 -1.00
CA LEU A 440 -24.30 -2.30 0.09
C LEU A 440 -25.56 -2.93 0.63
N CYS A 441 -25.50 -3.50 1.83
CA CYS A 441 -26.59 -4.26 2.41
C CYS A 441 -26.80 -3.88 3.87
N HIS A 442 -28.04 -4.00 4.35
CA HIS A 442 -28.38 -3.85 5.74
C HIS A 442 -27.95 -5.07 6.57
N TRP A 443 -27.35 -4.82 7.71
CA TRP A 443 -26.84 -5.81 8.68
C TRP A 443 -27.28 -5.42 10.09
N ASP A 444 -27.64 -6.38 10.91
CA ASP A 444 -28.19 -6.16 12.26
C ASP A 444 -27.17 -5.75 13.34
N GLY A 445 -25.90 -5.57 12.95
CA GLY A 445 -24.85 -5.14 13.86
C GLY A 445 -24.23 -6.25 14.71
N THR A 446 -24.68 -7.51 14.56
CA THR A 446 -24.23 -8.61 15.40
C THR A 446 -23.10 -9.42 14.78
N PRO A 447 -22.06 -9.80 15.57
CA PRO A 447 -20.98 -10.68 15.12
C PRO A 447 -21.48 -12.04 14.63
N GLU A 448 -22.50 -12.60 15.25
CA GLU A 448 -23.06 -13.91 14.90
C GLU A 448 -23.66 -13.92 13.49
N THR A 449 -24.34 -12.84 13.10
CA THR A 449 -24.90 -12.70 11.75
C THR A 449 -23.79 -12.57 10.72
N GLU A 450 -22.75 -11.77 11.02
CA GLU A 450 -21.58 -11.61 10.16
C GLU A 450 -20.89 -12.97 9.90
N GLU A 451 -20.65 -13.75 10.93
CA GLU A 451 -20.04 -15.09 10.82
C GLU A 451 -20.87 -16.05 9.96
N LYS A 452 -22.19 -16.05 10.11
CA LYS A 452 -23.09 -16.88 9.29
C LYS A 452 -23.04 -16.49 7.81
N ILE A 453 -23.10 -15.20 7.52
CA ILE A 453 -22.97 -14.70 6.14
C ILE A 453 -21.62 -15.10 5.53
N LYS A 454 -20.53 -14.93 6.29
CA LYS A 454 -19.17 -15.32 5.86
C LYS A 454 -19.06 -16.83 5.62
N ALA A 455 -19.63 -17.65 6.49
CA ALA A 455 -19.60 -19.10 6.36
C ALA A 455 -20.34 -19.58 5.09
N GLU A 456 -21.49 -18.98 4.77
CA GLU A 456 -22.30 -19.36 3.63
C GLU A 456 -21.79 -18.82 2.29
N THR A 457 -21.17 -17.62 2.29
CA THR A 457 -20.87 -16.90 1.04
C THR A 457 -19.41 -16.55 0.83
N LYS A 458 -18.58 -16.65 1.86
CA LYS A 458 -17.19 -16.14 1.92
C LYS A 458 -17.09 -14.61 1.88
N ALA A 459 -18.22 -13.89 1.82
CA ALA A 459 -18.23 -12.43 1.89
C ALA A 459 -17.93 -11.97 3.32
N THR A 460 -17.16 -10.89 3.42
CA THR A 460 -16.86 -10.22 4.69
C THR A 460 -17.37 -8.79 4.68
N ILE A 461 -17.69 -8.25 5.85
CA ILE A 461 -17.97 -6.82 5.99
C ILE A 461 -16.64 -6.07 5.85
N ARG A 462 -16.50 -5.30 4.77
CA ARG A 462 -15.28 -4.53 4.53
C ARG A 462 -15.21 -3.27 5.36
N GLY A 463 -16.35 -2.70 5.69
CA GLY A 463 -16.48 -1.56 6.58
C GLY A 463 -17.92 -1.07 6.67
N ILE A 464 -18.18 -0.39 7.77
CA ILE A 464 -19.36 0.45 7.97
C ILE A 464 -18.96 1.82 7.42
N PRO A 465 -19.53 2.29 6.29
CA PRO A 465 -19.10 3.53 5.66
C PRO A 465 -19.23 4.73 6.61
N LEU A 466 -18.19 5.57 6.64
CA LEU A 466 -18.21 6.83 7.40
C LEU A 466 -19.03 7.90 6.69
N GLU A 467 -19.08 7.84 5.37
CA GLU A 467 -19.79 8.77 4.48
C GLU A 467 -20.88 8.03 3.70
N GLY A 468 -21.84 8.77 3.15
CA GLY A 468 -22.93 8.23 2.34
C GLY A 468 -24.24 8.09 3.09
N ASP A 469 -25.15 7.28 2.54
CA ASP A 469 -26.50 7.08 3.09
C ASP A 469 -26.45 6.28 4.41
N LYS A 470 -27.03 6.88 5.45
CA LYS A 470 -27.17 6.29 6.79
C LYS A 470 -28.62 5.98 7.13
N THR A 471 -29.44 5.75 6.12
CA THR A 471 -30.85 5.39 6.33
C THR A 471 -30.95 4.04 7.04
N PRO A 472 -31.68 3.94 8.15
CA PRO A 472 -31.98 2.66 8.79
C PRO A 472 -32.80 1.75 7.89
N GLY A 473 -32.63 0.44 8.08
CA GLY A 473 -33.35 -0.56 7.29
C GLY A 473 -33.46 -1.89 8.01
N THR A 474 -33.60 -2.96 7.23
CA THR A 474 -33.80 -4.30 7.72
C THR A 474 -32.67 -5.21 7.27
N CYS A 475 -32.04 -5.92 8.19
CA CYS A 475 -30.98 -6.89 7.92
C CYS A 475 -31.43 -7.93 6.90
N ILE A 476 -30.64 -8.07 5.82
CA ILE A 476 -30.96 -9.00 4.72
C ILE A 476 -30.98 -10.47 5.16
N TYR A 477 -30.27 -10.82 6.24
CA TYR A 477 -30.18 -12.22 6.73
C TYR A 477 -31.18 -12.53 7.83
N THR A 478 -31.34 -11.66 8.82
CA THR A 478 -32.15 -11.92 10.03
C THR A 478 -33.51 -11.24 10.03
N GLY A 479 -33.76 -10.26 9.18
CA GLY A 479 -34.94 -9.43 9.22
C GLY A 479 -35.01 -8.43 10.40
N LYS A 480 -33.98 -8.34 11.22
CA LYS A 480 -33.89 -7.41 12.36
C LYS A 480 -33.55 -5.99 11.91
N PRO A 481 -33.81 -4.97 12.74
CA PRO A 481 -33.41 -3.60 12.44
C PRO A 481 -31.91 -3.45 12.18
N SER A 482 -31.56 -2.58 11.25
CA SER A 482 -30.19 -2.21 10.89
C SER A 482 -30.06 -0.70 10.90
N ALA A 483 -28.97 -0.19 11.46
CA ALA A 483 -28.74 1.26 11.54
C ALA A 483 -28.41 1.92 10.19
N GLN A 484 -27.67 1.22 9.33
CA GLN A 484 -27.28 1.67 8.00
C GLN A 484 -26.81 0.49 7.14
N ARG A 485 -26.64 0.71 5.85
CA ARG A 485 -25.98 -0.26 4.97
C ARG A 485 -24.49 -0.37 5.29
N VAL A 486 -23.94 -1.57 5.14
CA VAL A 486 -22.50 -1.85 5.25
C VAL A 486 -22.00 -2.44 3.93
N ILE A 487 -20.69 -2.42 3.73
CA ILE A 487 -20.05 -2.94 2.52
C ILE A 487 -19.68 -4.39 2.72
N PHE A 488 -20.27 -5.27 1.92
CA PHE A 488 -19.86 -6.66 1.77
C PHE A 488 -19.07 -6.86 0.49
N ALA A 489 -18.01 -7.65 0.54
CA ALA A 489 -17.28 -8.09 -0.65
C ALA A 489 -16.48 -9.37 -0.36
N ILE A 490 -16.05 -10.03 -1.45
CA ILE A 490 -14.94 -10.98 -1.40
C ILE A 490 -13.64 -10.16 -1.35
N ALA A 491 -12.70 -10.57 -0.52
CA ALA A 491 -11.46 -9.83 -0.29
C ALA A 491 -10.21 -10.66 -0.57
N TYR A 492 -9.09 -9.97 -0.75
CA TYR A 492 -7.75 -10.54 -0.83
C TYR A 492 -7.22 -10.96 0.54
#